data_7393f097d24b1b14b84787fd5a51d1b8
#
_entry.id   7393f097d24b1b14b84787fd5a51d1b8
#
_cell.length_a   1.000
_cell.length_b   1.000
_cell.length_c   1.000
_cell.angle_alpha   90.00
_cell.angle_beta   90.00
_cell.angle_gamma   90.00
#
_symmetry.space_group_name_H-M   'P 1'
#
loop_
_entity.id
_entity.type
_entity.pdbx_description
1 polymer ?
#
loop_
_entity_poly.entity_id
_entity_poly.type
_entity_poly.pdbx_seq_one_letter_code
_entity_poly.pdbx_strand_id
1 'polypeptide(L)'
;EEWDKALLKATPAYGAVKQKYPADYAELVDIFVKEAARGTPRAAVIAKARAKFNELIKNLLPQADDAVLIEFSRLAMDEYRALQAQDPYACYKYASGTEVDENVIRMIPPDLVRRETSLHEKIILSAQKRDKTPSTEAAWIRIRDNLVRKGYSTAELQAMGGKTIPPSSHARYCAVTIDMYDEIISLPATEASVVLREM
;
A
#
# COMPACT_ATOMS: atom_id res chain seq x y z
N GLU A 1 -0.78 -29.89 1.27
CA GLU A 1 -1.88 -29.97 2.25
C GLU A 1 -1.54 -29.26 3.57
N GLU A 2 -0.35 -29.47 4.14
CA GLU A 2 0.08 -28.81 5.39
C GLU A 2 0.25 -27.30 5.23
N TRP A 3 0.93 -26.83 4.19
CA TRP A 3 1.11 -25.42 3.89
C TRP A 3 -0.20 -24.72 3.55
N ASP A 4 -1.12 -25.39 2.86
CA ASP A 4 -2.46 -24.87 2.58
C ASP A 4 -3.22 -24.55 3.87
N LYS A 5 -3.22 -25.49 4.83
CA LYS A 5 -3.84 -25.28 6.15
C LYS A 5 -3.15 -24.15 6.93
N ALA A 6 -1.81 -24.08 6.87
CA ALA A 6 -1.05 -23.05 7.56
C ALA A 6 -1.34 -21.65 7.02
N LEU A 7 -1.42 -21.47 5.69
CA LEU A 7 -1.77 -20.20 5.05
C LEU A 7 -3.17 -19.75 5.44
N LEU A 8 -4.17 -20.62 5.31
CA LEU A 8 -5.57 -20.29 5.66
C LEU A 8 -5.74 -19.92 7.14
N LYS A 9 -4.88 -20.45 8.02
CA LYS A 9 -4.87 -20.10 9.45
C LYS A 9 -4.15 -18.78 9.72
N ALA A 10 -3.21 -18.37 8.85
CA ALA A 10 -2.37 -17.20 9.09
C ALA A 10 -3.17 -15.88 8.98
N THR A 11 -4.06 -15.77 8.00
CA THR A 11 -4.91 -14.59 7.80
C THR A 11 -6.12 -14.92 6.91
N PRO A 12 -7.29 -14.29 7.16
CA PRO A 12 -8.48 -14.42 6.31
C PRO A 12 -8.22 -14.03 4.85
N ALA A 13 -7.30 -13.11 4.59
CA ALA A 13 -6.94 -12.67 3.25
C ALA A 13 -6.50 -13.83 2.33
N TYR A 14 -5.76 -14.83 2.83
CA TYR A 14 -5.41 -16.01 2.03
C TYR A 14 -6.64 -16.86 1.65
N GLY A 15 -7.65 -16.91 2.51
CA GLY A 15 -8.93 -17.55 2.20
C GLY A 15 -9.65 -16.84 1.05
N ALA A 16 -9.68 -15.51 1.07
CA ALA A 16 -10.23 -14.68 0.02
C ALA A 16 -9.48 -14.88 -1.32
N VAL A 17 -8.13 -14.94 -1.29
CA VAL A 17 -7.33 -15.25 -2.50
C VAL A 17 -7.71 -16.63 -3.04
N LYS A 18 -7.76 -17.64 -2.20
CA LYS A 18 -8.14 -19.01 -2.61
C LYS A 18 -9.50 -19.06 -3.31
N GLN A 19 -10.45 -18.28 -2.81
CA GLN A 19 -11.82 -18.23 -3.35
C GLN A 19 -11.92 -17.50 -4.69
N LYS A 20 -11.30 -16.30 -4.80
CA LYS A 20 -11.48 -15.42 -5.97
C LYS A 20 -10.37 -15.56 -7.01
N TYR A 21 -9.17 -15.89 -6.59
CA TYR A 21 -7.95 -15.95 -7.41
C TYR A 21 -7.22 -17.29 -7.19
N PRO A 22 -7.85 -18.44 -7.52
CA PRO A 22 -7.29 -19.76 -7.21
C PRO A 22 -5.95 -20.04 -7.89
N ALA A 23 -5.66 -19.43 -9.04
CA ALA A 23 -4.37 -19.53 -9.71
C ALA A 23 -3.26 -18.84 -8.90
N ASP A 24 -3.49 -17.60 -8.44
CA ASP A 24 -2.53 -16.86 -7.59
C ASP A 24 -2.34 -17.57 -6.25
N TYR A 25 -3.40 -18.14 -5.69
CA TYR A 25 -3.29 -18.94 -4.48
C TYR A 25 -2.42 -20.18 -4.68
N ALA A 26 -2.58 -20.88 -5.81
CA ALA A 26 -1.75 -22.02 -6.14
C ALA A 26 -0.26 -21.63 -6.28
N GLU A 27 0.05 -20.47 -6.87
CA GLU A 27 1.42 -19.95 -6.93
C GLU A 27 1.99 -19.65 -5.54
N LEU A 28 1.19 -19.09 -4.62
CA LEU A 28 1.61 -18.86 -3.23
C LEU A 28 1.96 -20.18 -2.52
N VAL A 29 1.10 -21.19 -2.64
CA VAL A 29 1.36 -22.53 -2.07
C VAL A 29 2.61 -23.15 -2.69
N ASP A 30 2.79 -23.02 -4.00
CA ASP A 30 3.93 -23.55 -4.74
C ASP A 30 5.28 -22.96 -4.28
N ILE A 31 5.31 -21.66 -3.92
CA ILE A 31 6.48 -21.02 -3.30
C ILE A 31 6.89 -21.81 -2.03
N PHE A 32 5.96 -22.09 -1.14
CA PHE A 32 6.26 -22.84 0.10
C PHE A 32 6.76 -24.25 -0.19
N VAL A 33 6.12 -24.96 -1.11
CA VAL A 33 6.49 -26.34 -1.46
C VAL A 33 7.87 -26.38 -2.12
N LYS A 34 8.13 -25.55 -3.12
CA LYS A 34 9.41 -25.56 -3.86
C LYS A 34 10.57 -25.08 -3.01
N GLU A 35 10.38 -24.04 -2.22
CA GLU A 35 11.46 -23.51 -1.38
C GLU A 35 11.76 -24.43 -0.19
N ALA A 36 10.75 -25.06 0.40
CA ALA A 36 10.96 -26.08 1.43
C ALA A 36 11.74 -27.29 0.88
N ALA A 37 11.41 -27.75 -0.34
CA ALA A 37 12.14 -28.84 -0.99
C ALA A 37 13.61 -28.51 -1.29
N ARG A 38 13.93 -27.20 -1.46
CA ARG A 38 15.31 -26.70 -1.65
C ARG A 38 16.07 -26.50 -0.34
N GLY A 39 15.43 -26.69 0.80
CA GLY A 39 16.03 -26.42 2.12
C GLY A 39 16.20 -24.91 2.39
N THR A 40 15.44 -24.04 1.70
CA THR A 40 15.49 -22.58 1.91
C THR A 40 15.08 -22.26 3.35
N PRO A 41 15.82 -21.38 4.08
CA PRO A 41 15.44 -20.98 5.43
C PRO A 41 14.01 -20.41 5.49
N ARG A 42 13.26 -20.79 6.52
CA ARG A 42 11.84 -20.44 6.69
C ARG A 42 11.57 -18.93 6.53
N ALA A 43 12.45 -18.09 7.07
CA ALA A 43 12.31 -16.62 6.95
C ALA A 43 12.35 -16.16 5.48
N ALA A 44 13.24 -16.73 4.67
CA ALA A 44 13.35 -16.41 3.25
C ALA A 44 12.14 -16.91 2.44
N VAL A 45 11.59 -18.09 2.81
CA VAL A 45 10.33 -18.60 2.20
C VAL A 45 9.17 -17.63 2.47
N ILE A 46 9.02 -17.22 3.74
CA ILE A 46 7.98 -16.27 4.14
C ILE A 46 8.14 -14.94 3.41
N ALA A 47 9.37 -14.42 3.28
CA ALA A 47 9.63 -13.17 2.56
C ALA A 47 9.22 -13.26 1.08
N LYS A 48 9.53 -14.37 0.40
CA LYS A 48 9.11 -14.60 -1.00
C LYS A 48 7.57 -14.67 -1.14
N ALA A 49 6.91 -15.41 -0.25
CA ALA A 49 5.46 -15.52 -0.28
C ALA A 49 4.78 -14.17 0.01
N ARG A 50 5.33 -13.38 0.95
CA ARG A 50 4.87 -12.01 1.23
C ARG A 50 5.04 -11.10 0.01
N ALA A 51 6.18 -11.15 -0.66
CA ALA A 51 6.42 -10.36 -1.87
C ALA A 51 5.39 -10.67 -2.97
N LYS A 52 5.09 -11.95 -3.21
CA LYS A 52 4.05 -12.38 -4.17
C LYS A 52 2.66 -11.92 -3.75
N PHE A 53 2.33 -12.02 -2.47
CA PHE A 53 1.05 -11.54 -1.94
C PHE A 53 0.91 -10.03 -2.08
N ASN A 54 1.96 -9.26 -1.76
CA ASN A 54 1.96 -7.81 -1.91
C ASN A 54 1.81 -7.37 -3.39
N GLU A 55 2.44 -8.10 -4.32
CA GLU A 55 2.25 -7.89 -5.75
C GLU A 55 0.78 -8.08 -6.15
N LEU A 56 0.13 -9.13 -5.67
CA LEU A 56 -1.29 -9.36 -5.90
C LEU A 56 -2.14 -8.21 -5.35
N ILE A 57 -1.92 -7.79 -4.09
CA ILE A 57 -2.64 -6.67 -3.48
C ILE A 57 -2.45 -5.39 -4.29
N LYS A 58 -1.22 -5.08 -4.71
CA LYS A 58 -0.91 -3.92 -5.55
C LYS A 58 -1.70 -3.92 -6.87
N ASN A 59 -1.84 -5.08 -7.50
CA ASN A 59 -2.59 -5.25 -8.75
C ASN A 59 -4.11 -5.16 -8.55
N LEU A 60 -4.62 -5.57 -7.38
CA LEU A 60 -6.04 -5.56 -7.06
C LEU A 60 -6.52 -4.23 -6.49
N LEU A 61 -5.65 -3.49 -5.82
CA LEU A 61 -6.01 -2.24 -5.13
C LEU A 61 -6.71 -1.23 -6.05
N PRO A 62 -6.25 -0.93 -7.27
CA PRO A 62 -6.96 -0.02 -8.18
C PRO A 62 -8.33 -0.52 -8.62
N GLN A 63 -8.61 -1.81 -8.43
CA GLN A 63 -9.86 -2.48 -8.81
C GLN A 63 -10.84 -2.58 -7.62
N ALA A 64 -10.40 -2.26 -6.41
CA ALA A 64 -11.22 -2.32 -5.20
C ALA A 64 -12.37 -1.30 -5.22
N ASP A 65 -13.37 -1.49 -4.37
CA ASP A 65 -14.46 -0.55 -4.20
C ASP A 65 -13.97 0.80 -3.66
N ASP A 66 -14.67 1.89 -4.02
CA ASP A 66 -14.30 3.27 -3.66
C ASP A 66 -14.12 3.43 -2.15
N ALA A 67 -15.02 2.86 -1.35
CA ALA A 67 -14.93 2.92 0.10
C ALA A 67 -13.67 2.20 0.63
N VAL A 68 -13.29 1.08 0.02
CA VAL A 68 -12.10 0.30 0.41
C VAL A 68 -10.82 1.05 0.05
N LEU A 69 -10.76 1.71 -1.12
CA LEU A 69 -9.64 2.56 -1.53
C LEU A 69 -9.43 3.72 -0.55
N ILE A 70 -10.52 4.41 -0.17
CA ILE A 70 -10.46 5.52 0.78
C ILE A 70 -10.04 5.02 2.16
N GLU A 71 -10.56 3.86 2.61
CA GLU A 71 -10.18 3.26 3.89
C GLU A 71 -8.69 2.87 3.90
N PHE A 72 -8.18 2.30 2.80
CA PHE A 72 -6.77 1.96 2.63
C PHE A 72 -5.88 3.21 2.67
N SER A 73 -6.28 4.28 1.99
CA SER A 73 -5.54 5.55 2.00
C SER A 73 -5.47 6.20 3.37
N ARG A 74 -6.57 6.11 4.15
CA ARG A 74 -6.58 6.58 5.55
C ARG A 74 -5.64 5.75 6.42
N LEU A 75 -5.60 4.43 6.23
CA LEU A 75 -4.64 3.57 6.94
C LEU A 75 -3.21 3.95 6.58
N ALA A 76 -2.89 4.09 5.30
CA ALA A 76 -1.54 4.49 4.85
C ALA A 76 -1.10 5.82 5.49
N MET A 77 -2.00 6.81 5.60
CA MET A 77 -1.68 8.06 6.29
C MET A 77 -1.42 7.86 7.79
N ASP A 78 -2.21 7.00 8.47
CA ASP A 78 -1.97 6.69 9.89
C ASP A 78 -0.59 6.04 10.07
N GLU A 79 -0.19 5.16 9.16
CA GLU A 79 1.13 4.52 9.15
C GLU A 79 2.25 5.52 8.87
N TYR A 80 2.09 6.42 7.88
CA TYR A 80 3.07 7.48 7.61
C TYR A 80 3.25 8.41 8.80
N ARG A 81 2.17 8.82 9.47
CA ARG A 81 2.21 9.65 10.68
C ARG A 81 2.93 8.93 11.83
N ALA A 82 2.63 7.65 12.03
CA ALA A 82 3.27 6.84 13.06
C ALA A 82 4.78 6.67 12.82
N LEU A 83 5.18 6.44 11.57
CA LEU A 83 6.58 6.34 11.17
C LEU A 83 7.28 7.69 11.25
N GLN A 84 6.67 8.77 10.75
CA GLN A 84 7.23 10.12 10.78
C GLN A 84 7.52 10.60 12.22
N ALA A 85 6.65 10.24 13.16
CA ALA A 85 6.84 10.60 14.58
C ALA A 85 8.04 9.87 15.22
N GLN A 86 8.43 8.72 14.70
CA GLN A 86 9.55 7.92 15.21
C GLN A 86 10.84 8.20 14.42
N ASP A 87 10.78 8.16 13.11
CA ASP A 87 11.91 8.36 12.20
C ASP A 87 11.42 8.85 10.82
N PRO A 88 11.68 10.11 10.45
CA PRO A 88 11.34 10.65 9.14
C PRO A 88 11.94 9.85 7.95
N TYR A 89 13.08 9.20 8.15
CA TYR A 89 13.70 8.36 7.12
C TYR A 89 12.92 7.05 6.93
N ALA A 90 12.47 6.43 8.02
CA ALA A 90 11.59 5.25 7.93
C ALA A 90 10.28 5.59 7.21
N CYS A 91 9.68 6.75 7.53
CA CYS A 91 8.50 7.23 6.81
C CYS A 91 8.79 7.43 5.32
N TYR A 92 9.90 8.07 4.96
CA TYR A 92 10.29 8.25 3.56
C TYR A 92 10.42 6.91 2.83
N LYS A 93 11.15 5.95 3.41
CA LYS A 93 11.30 4.59 2.84
C LYS A 93 9.94 3.94 2.58
N TYR A 94 9.07 4.00 3.57
CA TYR A 94 7.76 3.37 3.50
C TYR A 94 6.85 4.04 2.47
N ALA A 95 6.78 5.37 2.46
CA ALA A 95 5.95 6.15 1.55
C ALA A 95 6.43 6.08 0.08
N SER A 96 7.75 6.02 -0.15
CA SER A 96 8.34 5.89 -1.48
C SER A 96 8.41 4.45 -1.99
N GLY A 97 8.18 3.47 -1.12
CA GLY A 97 8.39 2.05 -1.42
C GLY A 97 9.85 1.66 -1.62
N THR A 98 10.80 2.52 -1.22
CA THR A 98 12.22 2.33 -1.42
C THR A 98 12.84 1.67 -0.19
N GLU A 99 13.47 0.51 -0.36
CA GLU A 99 14.21 -0.17 0.72
C GLU A 99 13.43 -0.38 2.03
N VAL A 100 12.16 -0.76 1.91
CA VAL A 100 11.34 -1.10 3.08
C VAL A 100 11.82 -2.42 3.66
N ASP A 101 12.54 -2.35 4.78
CA ASP A 101 13.09 -3.49 5.50
C ASP A 101 12.22 -3.88 6.73
N GLU A 102 12.59 -4.98 7.40
CA GLU A 102 11.88 -5.45 8.58
C GLU A 102 11.90 -4.44 9.74
N ASN A 103 12.92 -3.57 9.83
CA ASN A 103 13.01 -2.59 10.91
C ASN A 103 11.92 -1.53 10.72
N VAL A 104 11.73 -1.04 9.49
CA VAL A 104 10.65 -0.10 9.15
C VAL A 104 9.28 -0.73 9.47
N ILE A 105 9.06 -2.00 9.07
CA ILE A 105 7.79 -2.69 9.36
C ILE A 105 7.54 -2.84 10.86
N ARG A 106 8.57 -3.12 11.66
CA ARG A 106 8.45 -3.25 13.13
C ARG A 106 8.11 -1.93 13.84
N MET A 107 8.36 -0.80 13.20
CA MET A 107 8.00 0.52 13.74
C MET A 107 6.51 0.84 13.58
N ILE A 108 5.79 0.13 12.70
CA ILE A 108 4.35 0.31 12.52
C ILE A 108 3.61 -0.25 13.74
N PRO A 109 2.71 0.54 14.36
CA PRO A 109 1.90 0.08 15.49
C PRO A 109 1.12 -1.21 15.18
N PRO A 110 1.06 -2.19 16.11
CA PRO A 110 0.41 -3.48 15.86
C PRO A 110 -1.07 -3.40 15.51
N ASP A 111 -1.78 -2.36 15.93
CA ASP A 111 -3.17 -2.11 15.57
C ASP A 111 -3.32 -1.69 14.11
N LEU A 112 -2.39 -0.90 13.56
CA LEU A 112 -2.37 -0.54 12.13
C LEU A 112 -2.08 -1.78 11.28
N VAL A 113 -1.12 -2.62 11.67
CA VAL A 113 -0.85 -3.90 11.00
C VAL A 113 -2.08 -4.81 10.97
N ARG A 114 -2.86 -4.87 12.05
CA ARG A 114 -4.13 -5.63 12.07
C ARG A 114 -5.17 -5.03 11.13
N ARG A 115 -5.28 -3.70 11.07
CA ARG A 115 -6.19 -3.00 10.13
C ARG A 115 -5.78 -3.28 8.68
N GLU A 116 -4.49 -3.23 8.36
CA GLU A 116 -3.95 -3.56 7.04
C GLU A 116 -4.33 -4.98 6.62
N THR A 117 -4.14 -5.96 7.51
CA THR A 117 -4.51 -7.36 7.26
C THR A 117 -6.00 -7.52 6.92
N SER A 118 -6.87 -6.82 7.65
CA SER A 118 -8.32 -6.81 7.38
C SER A 118 -8.66 -6.12 6.06
N LEU A 119 -7.95 -5.04 5.72
CA LEU A 119 -8.15 -4.34 4.45
C LEU A 119 -7.69 -5.16 3.24
N HIS A 120 -6.64 -5.94 3.35
CA HIS A 120 -6.22 -6.87 2.29
C HIS A 120 -7.37 -7.82 1.90
N GLU A 121 -8.07 -8.38 2.88
CA GLU A 121 -9.26 -9.21 2.60
C GLU A 121 -10.34 -8.43 1.86
N LYS A 122 -10.67 -7.21 2.31
CA LYS A 122 -11.66 -6.35 1.65
C LYS A 122 -11.26 -6.00 0.22
N ILE A 123 -9.98 -5.67 -0.02
CA ILE A 123 -9.44 -5.41 -1.37
C ILE A 123 -9.68 -6.61 -2.27
N ILE A 124 -9.27 -7.81 -1.83
CA ILE A 124 -9.42 -9.04 -2.60
C ILE A 124 -10.89 -9.31 -2.93
N LEU A 125 -11.77 -9.19 -1.94
CA LEU A 125 -13.19 -9.50 -2.09
C LEU A 125 -13.93 -8.47 -2.95
N SER A 126 -13.57 -7.19 -2.88
CA SER A 126 -14.25 -6.12 -3.61
C SER A 126 -13.67 -5.86 -5.01
N ALA A 127 -12.45 -6.30 -5.30
CA ALA A 127 -11.79 -6.04 -6.59
C ALA A 127 -12.62 -6.57 -7.77
N GLN A 128 -12.89 -5.69 -8.73
CA GLN A 128 -13.63 -5.98 -9.96
C GLN A 128 -12.98 -5.26 -11.13
N LYS A 129 -12.95 -5.89 -12.30
CA LYS A 129 -12.49 -5.23 -13.51
C LYS A 129 -13.35 -3.99 -13.76
N ARG A 130 -12.70 -2.85 -13.89
CA ARG A 130 -13.36 -1.55 -14.09
C ARG A 130 -13.15 -1.07 -15.51
N ASP A 131 -14.13 -0.36 -16.03
CA ASP A 131 -14.02 0.37 -17.29
C ASP A 131 -13.10 1.61 -17.12
N LYS A 132 -12.86 2.33 -18.24
CA LYS A 132 -11.98 3.49 -18.27
C LYS A 132 -12.25 4.47 -17.13
N THR A 133 -11.19 4.82 -16.43
CA THR A 133 -11.19 5.85 -15.40
C THR A 133 -11.46 7.24 -16.03
N PRO A 134 -12.34 8.07 -15.47
CA PRO A 134 -12.51 9.47 -15.89
C PRO A 134 -11.20 10.25 -15.70
N SER A 135 -11.05 11.37 -16.42
CA SER A 135 -9.90 12.26 -16.26
C SER A 135 -9.83 12.85 -14.85
N THR A 136 -8.65 12.83 -14.26
CA THR A 136 -8.36 13.35 -12.92
C THR A 136 -7.65 14.69 -12.93
N GLU A 137 -7.39 15.26 -14.12
CA GLU A 137 -6.61 16.49 -14.29
C GLU A 137 -7.11 17.66 -13.42
N ALA A 138 -8.42 17.91 -13.41
CA ALA A 138 -9.01 18.99 -12.60
C ALA A 138 -8.85 18.73 -11.08
N ALA A 139 -8.92 17.47 -10.65
CA ALA A 139 -8.68 17.08 -9.26
C ALA A 139 -7.22 17.32 -8.86
N TRP A 140 -6.27 16.88 -9.68
CA TRP A 140 -4.85 17.10 -9.43
C TRP A 140 -4.47 18.58 -9.39
N ILE A 141 -5.07 19.43 -10.25
CA ILE A 141 -4.87 20.88 -10.19
C ILE A 141 -5.32 21.41 -8.82
N ARG A 142 -6.51 21.05 -8.34
CA ARG A 142 -7.01 21.48 -7.01
C ARG A 142 -6.12 20.99 -5.86
N ILE A 143 -5.71 19.71 -5.88
CA ILE A 143 -4.82 19.14 -4.88
C ILE A 143 -3.50 19.92 -4.83
N ARG A 144 -2.86 20.12 -5.98
CA ARG A 144 -1.63 20.91 -6.09
C ARG A 144 -1.81 22.33 -5.55
N ASP A 145 -2.86 23.02 -5.93
CA ASP A 145 -3.10 24.41 -5.53
C ASP A 145 -3.37 24.50 -4.01
N ASN A 146 -4.01 23.49 -3.42
CA ASN A 146 -4.17 23.37 -1.97
C ASN A 146 -2.83 23.15 -1.27
N LEU A 147 -2.00 22.24 -1.78
CA LEU A 147 -0.66 21.99 -1.23
C LEU A 147 0.23 23.25 -1.31
N VAL A 148 0.16 24.01 -2.40
CA VAL A 148 0.86 25.30 -2.50
C VAL A 148 0.35 26.28 -1.45
N ARG A 149 -0.95 26.35 -1.19
CA ARG A 149 -1.51 27.18 -0.10
C ARG A 149 -1.08 26.72 1.30
N LYS A 150 -0.79 25.43 1.49
CA LYS A 150 -0.17 24.88 2.72
C LYS A 150 1.32 25.19 2.83
N GLY A 151 1.93 25.87 1.86
CA GLY A 151 3.32 26.31 1.89
C GLY A 151 4.32 25.35 1.24
N TYR A 152 3.86 24.44 0.40
CA TYR A 152 4.73 23.62 -0.45
C TYR A 152 5.03 24.37 -1.76
N SER A 153 6.30 24.41 -2.15
CA SER A 153 6.68 24.98 -3.44
C SER A 153 6.38 24.02 -4.60
N THR A 154 6.14 24.56 -5.79
CA THR A 154 5.98 23.73 -6.99
C THR A 154 7.19 22.84 -7.25
N ALA A 155 8.40 23.31 -6.94
CA ALA A 155 9.62 22.52 -7.07
C ALA A 155 9.64 21.32 -6.13
N GLU A 156 9.18 21.46 -4.86
CA GLU A 156 9.05 20.37 -3.91
C GLU A 156 8.03 19.33 -4.41
N LEU A 157 6.86 19.77 -4.90
CA LEU A 157 5.84 18.87 -5.43
C LEU A 157 6.32 18.08 -6.66
N GLN A 158 7.07 18.74 -7.54
CA GLN A 158 7.68 18.09 -8.70
C GLN A 158 8.77 17.06 -8.29
N ALA A 159 9.56 17.40 -7.26
CA ALA A 159 10.61 16.54 -6.76
C ALA A 159 10.07 15.21 -6.17
N MET A 160 8.81 15.18 -5.68
CA MET A 160 8.19 13.95 -5.17
C MET A 160 8.11 12.82 -6.20
N GLY A 161 8.00 13.16 -7.50
CA GLY A 161 8.08 12.18 -8.58
C GLY A 161 9.50 11.71 -8.90
N GLY A 162 10.53 12.25 -8.25
CA GLY A 162 11.92 11.91 -8.46
C GLY A 162 12.31 10.57 -7.81
N LYS A 163 13.30 9.89 -8.41
CA LYS A 163 13.77 8.59 -7.91
C LYS A 163 14.58 8.66 -6.62
N THR A 164 15.12 9.82 -6.28
CA THR A 164 16.00 9.98 -5.12
C THR A 164 15.75 11.33 -4.46
N ILE A 165 15.42 11.30 -3.18
CA ILE A 165 15.21 12.46 -2.34
C ILE A 165 16.41 12.62 -1.40
N PRO A 166 17.04 13.78 -1.28
CA PRO A 166 18.18 13.97 -0.36
C PRO A 166 17.74 13.80 1.10
N PRO A 167 18.63 13.29 1.98
CA PRO A 167 18.32 13.04 3.39
C PRO A 167 17.71 14.23 4.14
N SER A 168 18.16 15.44 3.83
CA SER A 168 17.64 16.69 4.42
C SER A 168 16.16 16.95 4.09
N SER A 169 15.60 16.27 3.10
CA SER A 169 14.23 16.45 2.63
C SER A 169 13.29 15.29 3.01
N HIS A 170 13.77 14.24 3.69
CA HIS A 170 12.94 13.06 4.01
C HIS A 170 11.72 13.43 4.87
N ALA A 171 11.92 14.25 5.94
CA ALA A 171 10.81 14.70 6.78
C ALA A 171 9.78 15.53 5.98
N ARG A 172 10.27 16.38 5.08
CA ARG A 172 9.43 17.21 4.22
C ARG A 172 8.67 16.36 3.20
N TYR A 173 9.33 15.34 2.62
CA TYR A 173 8.69 14.38 1.73
C TYR A 173 7.51 13.67 2.40
N CYS A 174 7.70 13.18 3.63
CA CYS A 174 6.62 12.56 4.40
C CYS A 174 5.46 13.51 4.67
N ALA A 175 5.76 14.75 5.09
CA ALA A 175 4.73 15.75 5.33
C ALA A 175 3.91 16.04 4.07
N VAL A 176 4.57 16.24 2.92
CA VAL A 176 3.89 16.45 1.63
C VAL A 176 3.03 15.23 1.27
N THR A 177 3.54 14.01 1.45
CA THR A 177 2.80 12.79 1.14
C THR A 177 1.53 12.68 1.98
N ILE A 178 1.62 12.91 3.28
CA ILE A 178 0.47 12.90 4.19
C ILE A 178 -0.55 13.95 3.79
N ASP A 179 -0.12 15.19 3.55
CA ASP A 179 -1.00 16.29 3.15
C ASP A 179 -1.65 16.04 1.78
N MET A 180 -0.92 15.42 0.84
CA MET A 180 -1.48 15.03 -0.46
C MET A 180 -2.62 14.02 -0.30
N TYR A 181 -2.44 12.99 0.52
CA TYR A 181 -3.51 12.04 0.81
C TYR A 181 -4.69 12.70 1.53
N ASP A 182 -4.43 13.62 2.48
CA ASP A 182 -5.49 14.40 3.14
C ASP A 182 -6.31 15.21 2.12
N GLU A 183 -5.66 15.86 1.15
CA GLU A 183 -6.35 16.58 0.07
C GLU A 183 -7.17 15.64 -0.83
N ILE A 184 -6.62 14.47 -1.19
CA ILE A 184 -7.32 13.49 -2.01
C ILE A 184 -8.59 12.99 -1.31
N ILE A 185 -8.50 12.57 -0.05
CA ILE A 185 -9.67 12.04 0.67
C ILE A 185 -10.67 13.11 1.10
N SER A 186 -10.32 14.38 1.00
CA SER A 186 -11.22 15.52 1.20
C SER A 186 -12.10 15.81 -0.03
N LEU A 187 -11.77 15.22 -1.18
CA LEU A 187 -12.62 15.28 -2.37
C LEU A 187 -13.91 14.46 -2.17
N PRO A 188 -14.97 14.70 -2.97
CA PRO A 188 -16.09 13.76 -3.02
C PRO A 188 -15.62 12.34 -3.25
N ALA A 189 -16.21 11.36 -2.56
CA ALA A 189 -15.73 9.98 -2.52
C ALA A 189 -15.48 9.35 -3.91
N THR A 190 -16.36 9.61 -4.86
CA THR A 190 -16.22 9.14 -6.24
C THR A 190 -15.02 9.77 -6.96
N GLU A 191 -14.72 11.03 -6.71
CA GLU A 191 -13.58 11.75 -7.29
C GLU A 191 -12.27 11.30 -6.61
N ALA A 192 -12.27 11.20 -5.28
CA ALA A 192 -11.13 10.70 -4.51
C ALA A 192 -10.71 9.31 -4.99
N SER A 193 -11.68 8.39 -5.16
CA SER A 193 -11.39 7.02 -5.60
C SER A 193 -10.82 6.96 -7.02
N VAL A 194 -11.26 7.86 -7.92
CA VAL A 194 -10.70 7.95 -9.27
C VAL A 194 -9.24 8.39 -9.23
N VAL A 195 -8.90 9.40 -8.41
CA VAL A 195 -7.52 9.86 -8.20
C VAL A 195 -6.65 8.75 -7.60
N LEU A 196 -7.14 8.06 -6.56
CA LEU A 196 -6.42 6.98 -5.89
C LEU A 196 -6.12 5.78 -6.81
N ARG A 197 -6.93 5.54 -7.85
CA ARG A 197 -6.69 4.47 -8.83
C ARG A 197 -5.55 4.76 -9.79
N GLU A 198 -5.20 6.03 -9.97
CA GLU A 198 -4.08 6.44 -10.84
C GLU A 198 -2.73 6.46 -10.14
N MET A 199 -2.71 6.40 -8.81
CA MET A 199 -1.49 6.37 -8.00
C MET A 199 -0.87 4.99 -7.96
#